data_c70f46da6cf4bc99db96b3315aa1d523
#
_entry.id   c70f46da6cf4bc99db96b3315aa1d523
#
_cell.length_a   1.000
_cell.length_b   1.000
_cell.length_c   1.000
_cell.angle_alpha   90.00
_cell.angle_beta   90.00
_cell.angle_gamma   90.00
#
_symmetry.space_group_name_H-M   'P 1'
#
loop_
_entity.id
_entity.type
_entity.pdbx_description
1 polymer ?
#
loop_
_entity_poly.entity_id
_entity_poly.type
_entity_poly.pdbx_seq_one_letter_code
_entity_poly.pdbx_strand_id
1 'polypeptide(L)'
;KEASRWRGESDMEFSQISCFIPVDEKIGLEKVAAFRTKLTEELHKAALDIDNDSTLFVDAWSCTGKVNVSSDNGKGEAAVIAVGGEFFDFHPIRLISGSYITQRDLMKDRVLLDEDLAWLLYGGTDIAGLSMKINGVPYMIAGVVEREQDQFSTAAYTSGRGLYMSYDGYSQLVEDAGITCYELVMANPVKDFALGVAKKSFPIGRGEIVENSRRFEFGRMLKLAKQFGSRSMQTMGVIYPYWENAARSVEDWCALLTLVAVVCAALPIITALVLLIRMLARGKEKLEDDVVPKLVENTQEAIRVRQRRRWEKKHGSHEK
;
A
#
# COMPACT_ATOMS: atom_id res chain seq x y z
N LYS A 1 -3.99 -3.89 2.29
CA LYS A 1 -5.16 -4.79 2.34
C LYS A 1 -4.74 -6.25 2.25
N GLU A 2 -3.85 -6.62 1.35
CA GLU A 2 -3.36 -8.00 1.22
C GLU A 2 -2.62 -8.46 2.48
N ALA A 3 -1.73 -7.64 3.01
CA ALA A 3 -1.06 -7.91 4.28
C ALA A 3 -2.04 -8.21 5.43
N SER A 4 -3.18 -7.48 5.48
CA SER A 4 -4.22 -7.73 6.49
C SER A 4 -5.00 -9.02 6.21
N ARG A 5 -5.18 -9.39 4.95
CA ARG A 5 -5.82 -10.66 4.55
C ARG A 5 -4.94 -11.85 4.92
N TRP A 6 -3.64 -11.77 4.65
CA TRP A 6 -2.68 -12.82 4.99
C TRP A 6 -2.41 -12.93 6.49
N ARG A 7 -2.56 -11.84 7.24
CA ARG A 7 -2.50 -11.87 8.70
C ARG A 7 -3.56 -12.80 9.31
N GLY A 8 -4.79 -12.82 8.74
CA GLY A 8 -5.89 -13.59 9.29
C GLY A 8 -6.13 -13.27 10.77
N GLU A 9 -6.20 -14.29 11.62
CA GLU A 9 -6.37 -14.19 13.08
C GLU A 9 -5.04 -14.10 13.85
N SER A 10 -3.89 -14.10 13.15
CA SER A 10 -2.57 -14.01 13.79
C SER A 10 -2.34 -12.64 14.43
N ASP A 11 -1.70 -12.61 15.59
CA ASP A 11 -1.23 -11.39 16.26
C ASP A 11 -0.03 -10.76 15.53
N MET A 12 0.62 -11.51 14.64
CA MET A 12 1.76 -11.04 13.86
C MET A 12 1.34 -10.08 12.76
N GLU A 13 2.00 -8.95 12.65
CA GLU A 13 1.80 -8.05 11.53
C GLU A 13 2.47 -8.58 10.26
N PHE A 14 1.88 -8.29 9.11
CA PHE A 14 2.44 -8.54 7.79
C PHE A 14 2.61 -7.23 7.04
N SER A 15 3.60 -7.17 6.17
CA SER A 15 3.80 -6.02 5.28
C SER A 15 3.80 -6.47 3.83
N GLN A 16 3.19 -5.65 2.97
CA GLN A 16 3.18 -5.84 1.52
C GLN A 16 4.19 -4.90 0.88
N ILE A 17 5.07 -5.46 0.07
CA ILE A 17 6.16 -4.76 -0.61
C ILE A 17 6.07 -5.05 -2.09
N SER A 18 6.23 -4.02 -2.92
CA SER A 18 6.40 -4.15 -4.36
C SER A 18 7.76 -3.61 -4.78
N CYS A 19 8.46 -4.38 -5.60
CA CYS A 19 9.75 -4.04 -6.19
C CYS A 19 9.53 -3.84 -7.69
N PHE A 20 9.77 -2.64 -8.18
CA PHE A 20 9.65 -2.28 -9.59
C PHE A 20 11.04 -2.16 -10.20
N ILE A 21 11.28 -2.93 -11.24
CA ILE A 21 12.59 -3.14 -11.86
C ILE A 21 12.58 -2.47 -13.23
N PRO A 22 13.63 -1.70 -13.59
CA PRO A 22 13.76 -1.17 -14.94
C PRO A 22 13.81 -2.28 -15.98
N VAL A 23 13.22 -2.06 -17.16
CA VAL A 23 13.15 -3.06 -18.23
C VAL A 23 14.53 -3.52 -18.71
N ASP A 24 15.54 -2.66 -18.60
CA ASP A 24 16.92 -2.96 -18.95
C ASP A 24 17.71 -3.76 -17.87
N GLU A 25 17.13 -3.88 -16.65
CA GLU A 25 17.65 -4.78 -15.62
C GLU A 25 16.97 -6.15 -15.71
N LYS A 26 17.60 -7.09 -16.39
CA LYS A 26 17.04 -8.43 -16.57
C LYS A 26 17.10 -9.23 -15.27
N ILE A 27 15.96 -9.43 -14.65
CA ILE A 27 15.81 -10.33 -13.49
C ILE A 27 15.03 -11.57 -13.95
N GLY A 28 15.68 -12.72 -13.85
CA GLY A 28 15.08 -14.02 -14.14
C GLY A 28 14.66 -14.76 -12.86
N LEU A 29 14.06 -15.94 -13.04
CA LEU A 29 13.58 -16.78 -11.93
C LEU A 29 14.69 -17.25 -10.99
N GLU A 30 15.92 -17.38 -11.47
CA GLU A 30 17.07 -17.75 -10.65
C GLU A 30 17.36 -16.70 -9.56
N LYS A 31 17.17 -15.41 -9.86
CA LYS A 31 17.32 -14.32 -8.88
C LYS A 31 16.16 -14.28 -7.88
N VAL A 32 14.94 -14.61 -8.34
CA VAL A 32 13.78 -14.77 -7.46
C VAL A 32 14.00 -15.91 -6.48
N ALA A 33 14.46 -17.08 -6.98
CA ALA A 33 14.76 -18.24 -6.14
C ALA A 33 15.85 -17.92 -5.09
N ALA A 34 16.93 -17.27 -5.51
CA ALA A 34 17.99 -16.82 -4.59
C ALA A 34 17.47 -15.84 -3.54
N PHE A 35 16.56 -14.94 -3.91
CA PHE A 35 15.94 -14.02 -2.96
C PHE A 35 15.03 -14.74 -1.97
N ARG A 36 14.22 -15.70 -2.40
CA ARG A 36 13.38 -16.54 -1.52
C ARG A 36 14.22 -17.26 -0.46
N THR A 37 15.38 -17.79 -0.84
CA THR A 37 16.32 -18.41 0.11
C THR A 37 16.76 -17.40 1.17
N LYS A 38 17.14 -16.20 0.76
CA LYS A 38 17.53 -15.12 1.70
C LYS A 38 16.36 -14.67 2.59
N LEU A 39 15.13 -14.60 2.06
CA LEU A 39 13.94 -14.31 2.88
C LEU A 39 13.78 -15.34 4.00
N THR A 40 13.87 -16.63 3.67
CA THR A 40 13.79 -17.72 4.65
C THR A 40 14.89 -17.59 5.71
N GLU A 41 16.13 -17.31 5.31
CA GLU A 41 17.25 -17.10 6.24
C GLU A 41 17.02 -15.91 7.20
N GLU A 42 16.54 -14.77 6.69
CA GLU A 42 16.28 -13.59 7.52
C GLU A 42 15.08 -13.80 8.47
N LEU A 43 14.06 -14.55 8.04
CA LEU A 43 12.94 -14.93 8.90
C LEU A 43 13.38 -15.88 10.04
N HIS A 44 14.22 -16.87 9.74
CA HIS A 44 14.81 -17.73 10.78
C HIS A 44 15.70 -16.96 11.77
N LYS A 45 16.51 -16.02 11.29
CA LYS A 45 17.31 -15.14 12.16
C LYS A 45 16.46 -14.28 13.09
N ALA A 46 15.26 -13.92 12.67
CA ALA A 46 14.29 -13.19 13.48
C ALA A 46 13.54 -14.08 14.49
N ALA A 47 13.97 -15.34 14.65
CA ALA A 47 13.32 -16.36 15.49
C ALA A 47 11.82 -16.57 15.15
N LEU A 48 11.47 -16.36 13.90
CA LEU A 48 10.16 -16.71 13.36
C LEU A 48 10.25 -18.15 12.89
N ASP A 49 10.00 -19.08 13.80
CA ASP A 49 9.91 -20.50 13.45
C ASP A 49 8.64 -20.72 12.63
N ILE A 50 8.85 -21.37 11.49
CA ILE A 50 7.76 -21.85 10.65
C ILE A 50 7.21 -23.09 11.35
N ASP A 51 6.19 -22.93 12.16
CA ASP A 51 5.33 -24.05 12.50
C ASP A 51 4.82 -24.64 11.20
N ASN A 52 4.81 -25.96 11.06
CA ASN A 52 4.65 -26.73 9.83
C ASN A 52 3.46 -26.36 8.92
N ASP A 53 2.64 -25.37 9.26
CA ASP A 53 1.42 -24.98 8.57
C ASP A 53 1.32 -23.47 8.26
N SER A 54 2.25 -22.62 8.72
CA SER A 54 2.18 -21.17 8.51
C SER A 54 3.17 -20.70 7.45
N THR A 55 2.66 -20.16 6.35
CA THR A 55 3.46 -19.51 5.32
C THR A 55 3.83 -18.11 5.78
N LEU A 56 5.11 -17.88 6.16
CA LEU A 56 5.60 -16.57 6.62
C LEU A 56 5.77 -15.53 5.54
N PHE A 57 5.75 -15.93 4.28
CA PHE A 57 5.70 -15.04 3.13
C PHE A 57 5.03 -15.69 1.92
N VAL A 58 4.47 -14.84 1.09
CA VAL A 58 3.90 -15.19 -0.22
C VAL A 58 4.37 -14.15 -1.21
N ASP A 59 4.64 -14.58 -2.43
CA ASP A 59 5.14 -13.69 -3.45
C ASP A 59 4.50 -13.92 -4.82
N ALA A 60 4.63 -12.89 -5.65
CA ALA A 60 4.23 -12.90 -7.04
C ALA A 60 5.25 -12.10 -7.87
N TRP A 61 5.32 -12.40 -9.15
CA TRP A 61 6.11 -11.62 -10.08
C TRP A 61 5.40 -11.47 -11.40
N SER A 62 5.73 -10.41 -12.12
CA SER A 62 5.19 -10.19 -13.45
C SER A 62 6.14 -9.40 -14.33
N CYS A 63 5.92 -9.54 -15.62
CA CYS A 63 6.45 -8.63 -16.62
C CYS A 63 5.38 -8.32 -17.67
N THR A 64 5.56 -7.19 -18.36
CA THR A 64 4.64 -6.74 -19.40
C THR A 64 5.32 -6.76 -20.77
N GLY A 65 4.54 -7.03 -21.79
CA GLY A 65 5.03 -7.02 -23.16
C GLY A 65 3.90 -6.96 -24.18
N LYS A 66 4.21 -7.25 -25.43
CA LYS A 66 3.26 -7.30 -26.53
C LYS A 66 3.48 -8.56 -27.35
N VAL A 67 2.40 -9.14 -27.83
CA VAL A 67 2.43 -10.33 -28.69
C VAL A 67 1.40 -10.22 -29.80
N ASN A 68 1.64 -10.93 -30.90
CA ASN A 68 0.65 -11.12 -31.94
C ASN A 68 -0.26 -12.30 -31.61
N VAL A 69 -1.54 -12.07 -31.65
CA VAL A 69 -2.57 -13.07 -31.33
C VAL A 69 -3.44 -13.35 -32.56
N SER A 70 -3.89 -14.57 -32.68
CA SER A 70 -4.84 -14.95 -33.74
C SER A 70 -5.69 -16.13 -33.33
N SER A 71 -6.91 -16.15 -33.85
CA SER A 71 -7.88 -17.23 -33.85
C SER A 71 -8.34 -17.49 -35.27
N ASP A 72 -9.30 -18.37 -35.45
CA ASP A 72 -9.94 -18.58 -36.76
C ASP A 72 -10.76 -17.37 -37.21
N ASN A 73 -11.26 -16.55 -36.28
CA ASN A 73 -12.17 -15.45 -36.57
C ASN A 73 -11.55 -14.06 -36.45
N GLY A 74 -10.36 -13.94 -35.82
CA GLY A 74 -9.75 -12.64 -35.55
C GLY A 74 -8.23 -12.70 -35.36
N LYS A 75 -7.59 -11.56 -35.54
CA LYS A 75 -6.15 -11.37 -35.26
C LYS A 75 -5.86 -9.95 -34.80
N GLY A 76 -4.78 -9.80 -34.07
CA GLY A 76 -4.33 -8.46 -33.61
C GLY A 76 -3.07 -8.51 -32.78
N GLU A 77 -2.64 -7.35 -32.31
CA GLU A 77 -1.64 -7.21 -31.25
C GLU A 77 -2.37 -7.15 -29.89
N ALA A 78 -1.84 -7.83 -28.91
CA ALA A 78 -2.33 -7.80 -27.54
C ALA A 78 -1.20 -7.47 -26.57
N ALA A 79 -1.55 -6.72 -25.51
CA ALA A 79 -0.70 -6.56 -24.37
C ALA A 79 -0.64 -7.86 -23.56
N VAL A 80 0.54 -8.24 -23.09
CA VAL A 80 0.74 -9.40 -22.23
C VAL A 80 1.14 -8.95 -20.85
N ILE A 81 0.51 -9.56 -19.85
CA ILE A 81 1.00 -9.58 -18.48
C ILE A 81 1.38 -11.02 -18.18
N ALA A 82 2.69 -11.28 -18.21
CA ALA A 82 3.22 -12.59 -17.88
C ALA A 82 3.39 -12.67 -16.35
N VAL A 83 2.79 -13.69 -15.74
CA VAL A 83 2.61 -13.78 -14.28
C VAL A 83 3.19 -15.05 -13.70
N GLY A 84 3.60 -14.98 -12.43
CA GLY A 84 4.04 -16.13 -11.67
C GLY A 84 3.84 -15.93 -10.17
N GLY A 85 4.08 -16.98 -9.40
CA GLY A 85 3.70 -16.99 -7.98
C GLY A 85 2.18 -16.94 -7.80
N GLU A 86 1.74 -16.35 -6.70
CA GLU A 86 0.32 -16.22 -6.36
C GLU A 86 -0.26 -14.88 -6.88
N PHE A 87 0.01 -14.55 -8.16
CA PHE A 87 -0.31 -13.25 -8.76
C PHE A 87 -1.79 -12.86 -8.61
N PHE A 88 -2.72 -13.79 -8.85
CA PHE A 88 -4.16 -13.50 -8.77
C PHE A 88 -4.67 -13.36 -7.33
N ASP A 89 -3.89 -13.76 -6.34
CA ASP A 89 -4.17 -13.46 -4.93
C ASP A 89 -3.77 -12.02 -4.58
N PHE A 90 -2.71 -11.48 -5.19
CA PHE A 90 -2.32 -10.08 -5.08
C PHE A 90 -3.22 -9.15 -5.88
N HIS A 91 -3.69 -9.62 -7.03
CA HIS A 91 -4.51 -8.89 -7.99
C HIS A 91 -5.78 -9.68 -8.30
N PRO A 92 -6.80 -9.65 -7.41
CA PRO A 92 -8.06 -10.38 -7.61
C PRO A 92 -8.89 -9.71 -8.71
N ILE A 93 -8.69 -10.12 -9.94
CA ILE A 93 -9.43 -9.66 -11.12
C ILE A 93 -10.69 -10.54 -11.25
N ARG A 94 -11.84 -9.95 -11.54
CA ARG A 94 -13.09 -10.70 -11.65
C ARG A 94 -13.08 -11.63 -12.87
N LEU A 95 -13.29 -12.92 -12.64
CA LEU A 95 -13.43 -13.93 -13.67
C LEU A 95 -14.86 -13.86 -14.25
N ILE A 96 -14.99 -13.77 -15.59
CA ILE A 96 -16.25 -13.80 -16.31
C ILE A 96 -16.59 -15.26 -16.65
N SER A 97 -15.63 -16.04 -17.17
CA SER A 97 -15.82 -17.43 -17.54
C SER A 97 -14.51 -18.23 -17.35
N GLY A 98 -14.61 -19.54 -17.18
CA GLY A 98 -13.47 -20.43 -17.05
C GLY A 98 -12.81 -20.45 -15.67
N SER A 99 -11.49 -20.53 -15.63
CA SER A 99 -10.66 -20.60 -14.40
C SER A 99 -9.39 -19.77 -14.52
N TYR A 100 -8.84 -19.32 -13.38
CA TYR A 100 -7.51 -18.71 -13.39
C TYR A 100 -6.43 -19.71 -13.81
N ILE A 101 -5.33 -19.18 -14.35
CA ILE A 101 -4.07 -19.92 -14.49
C ILE A 101 -3.34 -19.89 -13.16
N THR A 102 -2.67 -20.99 -12.82
CA THR A 102 -1.95 -21.12 -11.57
C THR A 102 -0.51 -21.56 -11.80
N GLN A 103 0.37 -21.34 -10.84
CA GLN A 103 1.72 -21.85 -10.89
C GLN A 103 1.77 -23.39 -10.88
N ARG A 104 0.72 -24.04 -10.37
CA ARG A 104 0.60 -25.51 -10.30
C ARG A 104 0.18 -26.16 -11.60
N ASP A 105 -0.25 -25.36 -12.60
CA ASP A 105 -0.59 -25.90 -13.92
C ASP A 105 0.66 -26.51 -14.56
N LEU A 106 0.58 -27.82 -14.86
CA LEU A 106 1.69 -28.56 -15.46
C LEU A 106 2.01 -28.04 -16.88
N MET A 107 0.95 -27.75 -17.64
CA MET A 107 1.08 -27.18 -18.97
C MET A 107 1.09 -25.66 -18.88
N LYS A 108 2.12 -25.04 -19.44
CA LYS A 108 2.28 -23.56 -19.41
C LYS A 108 1.71 -22.87 -20.66
N ASP A 109 0.86 -23.58 -21.38
CA ASP A 109 0.18 -23.20 -22.62
C ASP A 109 -1.24 -22.66 -22.41
N ARG A 110 -1.58 -22.25 -21.15
CA ARG A 110 -2.89 -21.68 -20.80
C ARG A 110 -2.81 -20.16 -20.64
N VAL A 111 -3.88 -19.48 -21.09
CA VAL A 111 -3.97 -18.02 -21.05
C VAL A 111 -5.34 -17.58 -20.56
N LEU A 112 -5.39 -16.40 -19.92
CA LEU A 112 -6.61 -15.65 -19.63
C LEU A 112 -6.68 -14.44 -20.57
N LEU A 113 -7.81 -14.22 -21.19
CA LEU A 113 -8.05 -13.05 -22.01
C LEU A 113 -8.84 -12.00 -21.22
N ASP A 114 -8.58 -10.71 -21.46
CA ASP A 114 -9.55 -9.71 -21.09
C ASP A 114 -10.78 -9.79 -22.02
N GLU A 115 -11.90 -9.24 -21.58
CA GLU A 115 -13.18 -9.28 -22.33
C GLU A 115 -13.04 -8.63 -23.72
N ASP A 116 -12.29 -7.54 -23.85
CA ASP A 116 -12.11 -6.83 -25.13
C ASP A 116 -11.36 -7.67 -26.16
N LEU A 117 -10.37 -8.46 -25.71
CA LEU A 117 -9.63 -9.38 -26.56
C LEU A 117 -10.48 -10.60 -26.92
N ALA A 118 -11.26 -11.11 -25.97
CA ALA A 118 -12.20 -12.20 -26.19
C ALA A 118 -13.23 -11.83 -27.27
N TRP A 119 -13.81 -10.64 -27.19
CA TRP A 119 -14.72 -10.12 -28.21
C TRP A 119 -14.06 -9.93 -29.58
N LEU A 120 -12.80 -9.43 -29.62
CA LEU A 120 -12.07 -9.29 -30.89
C LEU A 120 -11.85 -10.63 -31.58
N LEU A 121 -11.45 -11.65 -30.82
CA LEU A 121 -11.02 -12.93 -31.39
C LEU A 121 -12.20 -13.91 -31.64
N TYR A 122 -13.26 -13.82 -30.83
CA TYR A 122 -14.32 -14.83 -30.84
C TYR A 122 -15.75 -14.26 -30.87
N GLY A 123 -15.93 -12.96 -30.64
CA GLY A 123 -17.25 -12.33 -30.57
C GLY A 123 -18.05 -12.68 -29.31
N GLY A 124 -17.39 -13.09 -28.24
CA GLY A 124 -18.05 -13.43 -26.96
C GLY A 124 -17.06 -13.79 -25.87
N THR A 125 -17.57 -14.05 -24.65
CA THR A 125 -16.76 -14.31 -23.44
C THR A 125 -16.83 -15.76 -22.95
N ASP A 126 -17.75 -16.58 -23.45
CA ASP A 126 -17.83 -18.01 -23.10
C ASP A 126 -16.96 -18.83 -24.07
N ILE A 127 -15.65 -18.71 -23.90
CA ILE A 127 -14.63 -19.26 -24.82
C ILE A 127 -13.57 -20.11 -24.09
N ALA A 128 -13.80 -20.43 -22.81
CA ALA A 128 -12.89 -21.31 -22.07
C ALA A 128 -12.78 -22.67 -22.74
N GLY A 129 -11.56 -23.18 -22.89
CA GLY A 129 -11.26 -24.44 -23.60
C GLY A 129 -11.02 -24.28 -25.09
N LEU A 130 -11.30 -23.12 -25.70
CA LEU A 130 -10.96 -22.86 -27.09
C LEU A 130 -9.43 -22.63 -27.23
N SER A 131 -8.93 -22.77 -28.48
CA SER A 131 -7.51 -22.62 -28.80
C SER A 131 -7.27 -21.35 -29.60
N MET A 132 -6.20 -20.62 -29.26
CA MET A 132 -5.70 -19.46 -29.99
C MET A 132 -4.21 -19.64 -30.30
N LYS A 133 -3.66 -18.78 -31.14
CA LYS A 133 -2.21 -18.73 -31.38
C LYS A 133 -1.61 -17.42 -30.85
N ILE A 134 -0.49 -17.53 -30.16
CA ILE A 134 0.34 -16.41 -29.73
C ILE A 134 1.69 -16.54 -30.45
N ASN A 135 2.06 -15.53 -31.22
CA ASN A 135 3.24 -15.58 -32.11
C ASN A 135 3.32 -16.87 -32.95
N GLY A 136 2.16 -17.42 -33.34
CA GLY A 136 2.07 -18.65 -34.11
C GLY A 136 2.05 -19.95 -33.29
N VAL A 137 2.34 -19.91 -32.00
CA VAL A 137 2.31 -21.05 -31.06
C VAL A 137 0.90 -21.23 -30.50
N PRO A 138 0.33 -22.45 -30.45
CA PRO A 138 -1.01 -22.68 -29.91
C PRO A 138 -1.04 -22.59 -28.41
N TYR A 139 -2.09 -21.93 -27.90
CA TYR A 139 -2.40 -21.77 -26.46
C TYR A 139 -3.88 -22.08 -26.25
N MET A 140 -4.21 -22.63 -25.08
CA MET A 140 -5.58 -22.88 -24.64
C MET A 140 -6.09 -21.74 -23.77
N ILE A 141 -7.29 -21.27 -24.04
CA ILE A 141 -7.95 -20.25 -23.23
C ILE A 141 -8.46 -20.89 -21.94
N ALA A 142 -7.91 -20.50 -20.80
CA ALA A 142 -8.34 -20.94 -19.48
C ALA A 142 -9.62 -20.26 -19.05
N GLY A 143 -9.79 -18.99 -19.41
CA GLY A 143 -10.95 -18.19 -19.06
C GLY A 143 -10.85 -16.76 -19.58
N VAL A 144 -11.87 -15.99 -19.25
CA VAL A 144 -11.98 -14.57 -19.57
C VAL A 144 -12.17 -13.77 -18.28
N VAL A 145 -11.42 -12.68 -18.16
CA VAL A 145 -11.47 -11.78 -17.03
C VAL A 145 -12.07 -10.43 -17.39
N GLU A 146 -12.75 -9.82 -16.43
CA GLU A 146 -13.27 -8.46 -16.57
C GLU A 146 -12.13 -7.46 -16.50
N ARG A 147 -12.22 -6.43 -17.31
CA ARG A 147 -11.30 -5.30 -17.22
C ARG A 147 -11.78 -4.34 -16.13
N GLU A 148 -10.87 -3.89 -15.29
CA GLU A 148 -11.20 -2.89 -14.27
C GLU A 148 -11.66 -1.59 -14.92
N GLN A 149 -12.83 -1.10 -14.52
CA GLN A 149 -13.52 0.03 -15.15
C GLN A 149 -13.52 1.29 -14.29
N ASP A 150 -12.85 1.29 -13.13
CA ASP A 150 -12.71 2.51 -12.35
C ASP A 150 -11.87 3.56 -13.10
N GLN A 151 -12.08 4.83 -12.75
CA GLN A 151 -11.48 5.96 -13.46
C GLN A 151 -9.95 5.89 -13.51
N PHE A 152 -9.31 5.42 -12.44
CA PHE A 152 -7.85 5.40 -12.34
C PHE A 152 -7.25 4.22 -13.11
N SER A 153 -7.85 3.04 -12.99
CA SER A 153 -7.45 1.86 -13.75
C SER A 153 -7.67 2.07 -15.24
N THR A 154 -8.82 2.60 -15.65
CA THR A 154 -9.12 2.92 -17.06
C THR A 154 -8.09 3.89 -17.64
N ALA A 155 -7.69 4.93 -16.90
CA ALA A 155 -6.67 5.87 -17.36
C ALA A 155 -5.27 5.25 -17.42
N ALA A 156 -4.98 4.24 -16.62
CA ALA A 156 -3.70 3.54 -16.57
C ALA A 156 -3.57 2.44 -17.64
N TYR A 157 -4.67 1.96 -18.21
CA TYR A 157 -4.66 0.97 -19.31
C TYR A 157 -4.28 1.62 -20.64
N THR A 158 -2.99 1.83 -20.87
CA THR A 158 -2.49 2.40 -22.14
C THR A 158 -2.24 1.35 -23.22
N SER A 159 -2.21 0.07 -22.85
CA SER A 159 -1.77 -1.00 -23.71
C SER A 159 -2.87 -1.64 -24.57
N GLY A 160 -4.12 -1.18 -24.46
CA GLY A 160 -5.25 -1.73 -25.22
C GLY A 160 -5.71 -3.08 -24.68
N ARG A 161 -6.09 -4.00 -25.58
CA ARG A 161 -6.56 -5.35 -25.28
C ARG A 161 -5.44 -6.20 -24.71
N GLY A 162 -5.75 -7.03 -23.70
CA GLY A 162 -4.73 -7.73 -22.94
C GLY A 162 -5.00 -9.21 -22.71
N LEU A 163 -3.96 -9.91 -22.35
CA LEU A 163 -4.02 -11.30 -21.90
C LEU A 163 -3.04 -11.52 -20.73
N TYR A 164 -3.34 -12.51 -19.92
CA TYR A 164 -2.47 -13.02 -18.88
C TYR A 164 -2.00 -14.40 -19.24
N MET A 165 -0.70 -14.68 -19.07
CA MET A 165 -0.11 -15.98 -19.28
C MET A 165 0.96 -16.28 -18.24
N SER A 166 1.37 -17.55 -18.12
CA SER A 166 2.48 -17.88 -17.22
C SER A 166 3.77 -17.23 -17.68
N TYR A 167 4.59 -16.74 -16.73
CA TYR A 167 5.93 -16.22 -17.03
C TYR A 167 6.80 -17.26 -17.75
N ASP A 168 6.70 -18.55 -17.35
CA ASP A 168 7.44 -19.63 -17.98
C ASP A 168 7.06 -19.78 -19.46
N GLY A 169 5.75 -19.70 -19.78
CA GLY A 169 5.30 -19.75 -21.17
C GLY A 169 5.73 -18.52 -21.97
N TYR A 170 5.68 -17.34 -21.35
CA TYR A 170 6.09 -16.09 -22.01
C TYR A 170 7.59 -16.05 -22.30
N SER A 171 8.42 -16.50 -21.36
CA SER A 171 9.88 -16.53 -21.52
C SER A 171 10.38 -17.48 -22.63
N GLN A 172 9.53 -18.44 -23.05
CA GLN A 172 9.79 -19.29 -24.20
C GLN A 172 9.44 -18.61 -25.55
N LEU A 173 8.56 -17.62 -25.52
CA LEU A 173 8.11 -16.89 -26.72
C LEU A 173 8.95 -15.65 -27.01
N VAL A 174 9.57 -15.09 -25.99
CA VAL A 174 10.27 -13.81 -26.07
C VAL A 174 11.66 -13.98 -25.46
N GLU A 175 12.68 -13.81 -26.30
CA GLU A 175 14.06 -13.76 -25.82
C GLU A 175 14.20 -12.59 -24.83
N ASP A 176 14.93 -12.83 -23.74
CA ASP A 176 15.22 -11.80 -22.75
C ASP A 176 14.01 -11.28 -21.94
N ALA A 177 12.96 -12.07 -21.78
CA ALA A 177 11.86 -11.72 -20.88
C ALA A 177 12.39 -11.54 -19.45
N GLY A 178 12.41 -10.29 -18.96
CA GLY A 178 12.83 -9.94 -17.59
C GLY A 178 11.64 -9.62 -16.70
N ILE A 179 11.68 -10.07 -15.45
CA ILE A 179 10.70 -9.68 -14.42
C ILE A 179 10.86 -8.18 -14.16
N THR A 180 9.77 -7.42 -14.28
CA THR A 180 9.72 -5.97 -14.06
C THR A 180 8.97 -5.58 -12.79
N CYS A 181 8.18 -6.48 -12.23
CA CYS A 181 7.49 -6.29 -10.96
C CYS A 181 7.59 -7.57 -10.13
N TYR A 182 8.02 -7.41 -8.87
CA TYR A 182 8.03 -8.47 -7.88
C TYR A 182 7.28 -7.98 -6.64
N GLU A 183 6.34 -8.77 -6.16
CA GLU A 183 5.49 -8.44 -5.03
C GLU A 183 5.64 -9.49 -3.93
N LEU A 184 5.62 -9.02 -2.71
CA LEU A 184 5.87 -9.82 -1.53
C LEU A 184 4.94 -9.39 -0.40
N VAL A 185 4.27 -10.34 0.22
CA VAL A 185 3.67 -10.20 1.55
C VAL A 185 4.47 -11.08 2.49
N MET A 186 5.01 -10.51 3.56
CA MET A 186 5.78 -11.27 4.55
C MET A 186 5.51 -10.79 5.97
N ALA A 187 5.80 -11.65 6.93
CA ALA A 187 5.74 -11.32 8.34
C ALA A 187 6.62 -10.11 8.67
N ASN A 188 6.10 -9.20 9.50
CA ASN A 188 6.73 -7.93 9.86
C ASN A 188 6.70 -7.74 11.39
N PRO A 189 7.46 -8.52 12.16
CA PRO A 189 7.38 -8.57 13.62
C PRO A 189 7.76 -7.24 14.28
N VAL A 190 8.59 -6.45 13.62
CA VAL A 190 8.97 -5.10 14.03
C VAL A 190 8.85 -4.13 12.86
N LYS A 191 8.62 -2.88 13.16
CA LYS A 191 8.46 -1.82 12.17
C LYS A 191 9.62 -1.82 11.16
N ASP A 192 9.29 -1.74 9.87
CA ASP A 192 10.21 -1.67 8.74
C ASP A 192 11.10 -2.93 8.53
N PHE A 193 10.85 -4.04 9.25
CA PHE A 193 11.62 -5.27 9.08
C PHE A 193 11.52 -5.81 7.64
N ALA A 194 10.32 -6.02 7.15
CA ALA A 194 10.09 -6.53 5.80
C ALA A 194 10.70 -5.63 4.72
N LEU A 195 10.53 -4.31 4.85
CA LEU A 195 11.12 -3.32 3.94
C LEU A 195 12.67 -3.36 4.02
N GLY A 196 13.23 -3.51 5.21
CA GLY A 196 14.68 -3.64 5.43
C GLY A 196 15.25 -4.86 4.75
N VAL A 197 14.59 -6.02 4.90
CA VAL A 197 14.99 -7.28 4.25
C VAL A 197 14.91 -7.14 2.73
N ALA A 198 13.82 -6.59 2.19
CA ALA A 198 13.67 -6.38 0.76
C ALA A 198 14.78 -5.46 0.20
N LYS A 199 15.04 -4.31 0.83
CA LYS A 199 16.08 -3.37 0.40
C LYS A 199 17.50 -3.95 0.44
N LYS A 200 17.77 -4.80 1.43
CA LYS A 200 19.11 -5.40 1.61
C LYS A 200 19.37 -6.57 0.67
N SER A 201 18.32 -7.36 0.38
CA SER A 201 18.50 -8.69 -0.18
C SER A 201 17.94 -8.86 -1.58
N PHE A 202 16.95 -8.03 -2.00
CA PHE A 202 16.41 -8.10 -3.35
C PHE A 202 17.42 -7.55 -4.37
N PRO A 203 17.69 -8.24 -5.47
CA PRO A 203 18.73 -7.86 -6.44
C PRO A 203 18.25 -6.75 -7.37
N ILE A 204 17.95 -5.57 -6.82
CA ILE A 204 17.50 -4.40 -7.56
C ILE A 204 18.64 -3.37 -7.62
N GLY A 205 18.97 -2.91 -8.83
CA GLY A 205 20.00 -1.88 -9.04
C GLY A 205 19.42 -0.48 -8.99
N ARG A 206 18.70 -0.11 -10.06
CA ARG A 206 18.10 1.24 -10.24
C ARG A 206 16.60 1.27 -10.06
N GLY A 207 15.99 0.20 -9.58
CA GLY A 207 14.54 0.09 -9.39
C GLY A 207 14.04 0.80 -8.13
N GLU A 208 12.76 0.66 -7.87
CA GLU A 208 12.08 1.23 -6.71
C GLU A 208 11.44 0.13 -5.85
N ILE A 209 11.60 0.24 -4.53
CA ILE A 209 10.94 -0.64 -3.55
C ILE A 209 9.92 0.20 -2.79
N VAL A 210 8.66 -0.21 -2.86
CA VAL A 210 7.51 0.48 -2.25
C VAL A 210 6.88 -0.40 -1.18
N GLU A 211 6.70 0.14 0.01
CA GLU A 211 5.90 -0.51 1.06
C GLU A 211 4.43 -0.10 0.90
N ASN A 212 3.60 -1.05 0.48
CA ASN A 212 2.19 -0.81 0.18
C ASN A 212 1.33 -0.68 1.44
N SER A 213 1.70 -1.35 2.54
CA SER A 213 0.95 -1.33 3.79
C SER A 213 0.83 0.07 4.40
N ARG A 214 1.74 0.98 4.06
CA ARG A 214 1.82 2.36 4.59
C ARG A 214 1.68 3.44 3.53
N ARG A 215 1.09 3.12 2.38
CA ARG A 215 0.94 4.07 1.27
C ARG A 215 0.26 5.36 1.66
N PHE A 216 -0.77 5.29 2.49
CA PHE A 216 -1.66 6.40 2.85
C PHE A 216 -1.36 7.00 4.24
N GLU A 217 -0.15 6.80 4.77
CA GLU A 217 0.25 7.48 6.01
C GLU A 217 0.25 9.01 5.82
N PHE A 218 -0.32 9.73 6.81
CA PHE A 218 -0.50 11.19 6.76
C PHE A 218 0.79 11.95 6.41
N GLY A 219 1.91 11.61 7.06
CA GLY A 219 3.19 12.26 6.81
C GLY A 219 3.74 12.00 5.39
N ARG A 220 3.42 10.83 4.81
CA ARG A 220 3.76 10.49 3.43
C ARG A 220 2.90 11.29 2.46
N MET A 221 1.59 11.38 2.69
CA MET A 221 0.67 12.15 1.84
C MET A 221 1.08 13.62 1.72
N LEU A 222 1.46 14.27 2.82
CA LEU A 222 1.95 15.66 2.78
C LEU A 222 3.21 15.83 1.94
N LYS A 223 4.14 14.86 1.97
CA LYS A 223 5.35 14.89 1.13
C LYS A 223 5.02 14.70 -0.34
N LEU A 224 4.08 13.80 -0.65
CA LEU A 224 3.68 13.47 -2.01
C LEU A 224 2.92 14.60 -2.70
N ALA A 225 2.24 15.47 -1.97
CA ALA A 225 1.53 16.62 -2.54
C ALA A 225 2.41 17.52 -3.43
N LYS A 226 3.72 17.57 -3.17
CA LYS A 226 4.70 18.31 -3.98
C LYS A 226 5.02 17.63 -5.32
N GLN A 227 4.69 16.36 -5.48
CA GLN A 227 5.02 15.53 -6.64
C GLN A 227 3.77 15.13 -7.43
N PHE A 228 2.66 15.84 -7.22
CA PHE A 228 1.38 15.57 -7.87
C PHE A 228 1.54 15.47 -9.39
N GLY A 229 1.03 14.38 -9.98
CA GLY A 229 1.01 14.13 -11.42
C GLY A 229 2.35 13.77 -12.07
N SER A 230 3.46 13.65 -11.30
CA SER A 230 4.79 13.34 -11.86
C SER A 230 5.27 11.90 -11.62
N ARG A 231 4.51 11.10 -10.87
CA ARG A 231 4.94 9.80 -10.34
C ARG A 231 4.37 8.60 -11.08
N SER A 232 3.32 8.79 -11.85
CA SER A 232 2.65 7.77 -12.64
C SER A 232 2.93 7.93 -14.13
N MET A 233 2.61 6.91 -14.92
CA MET A 233 2.67 6.92 -16.39
C MET A 233 4.05 7.22 -16.96
N GLN A 234 5.11 6.78 -16.30
CA GLN A 234 6.48 6.94 -16.78
C GLN A 234 6.74 6.04 -17.99
N THR A 235 7.44 6.58 -18.97
CA THR A 235 7.78 5.89 -20.25
C THR A 235 9.25 5.52 -20.34
N MET A 236 10.08 5.92 -19.36
CA MET A 236 11.51 5.63 -19.29
C MET A 236 11.90 5.20 -17.87
N GLY A 237 12.96 4.41 -17.78
CA GLY A 237 13.43 3.88 -16.50
C GLY A 237 12.53 2.76 -15.99
N VAL A 238 11.91 2.97 -14.83
CA VAL A 238 10.94 2.03 -14.28
C VAL A 238 9.57 2.28 -14.92
N ILE A 239 9.10 1.33 -15.72
CA ILE A 239 7.77 1.35 -16.31
C ILE A 239 6.83 0.57 -15.38
N TYR A 240 5.94 1.30 -14.72
CA TYR A 240 5.02 0.70 -13.77
C TYR A 240 3.87 -0.02 -14.49
N PRO A 241 3.43 -1.18 -13.97
CA PRO A 241 2.22 -1.82 -14.46
C PRO A 241 0.98 -0.95 -14.18
N TYR A 242 -0.13 -1.24 -14.88
CA TYR A 242 -1.33 -0.38 -14.81
C TYR A 242 -1.89 -0.22 -13.40
N TRP A 243 -1.88 -1.30 -12.59
CA TRP A 243 -2.37 -1.24 -11.21
C TRP A 243 -1.53 -0.33 -10.30
N GLU A 244 -0.21 -0.29 -10.52
CA GLU A 244 0.66 0.64 -9.80
C GLU A 244 0.46 2.08 -10.27
N ASN A 245 0.29 2.30 -11.57
CA ASN A 245 -0.03 3.62 -12.10
C ASN A 245 -1.37 4.14 -11.57
N ALA A 246 -2.40 3.28 -11.50
CA ALA A 246 -3.68 3.60 -10.90
C ALA A 246 -3.53 3.94 -9.40
N ALA A 247 -2.80 3.11 -8.64
CA ALA A 247 -2.53 3.34 -7.23
C ALA A 247 -1.80 4.67 -6.98
N ARG A 248 -0.81 5.02 -7.81
CA ARG A 248 -0.09 6.29 -7.73
C ARG A 248 -0.98 7.49 -8.04
N SER A 249 -1.88 7.35 -8.98
CA SER A 249 -2.86 8.40 -9.27
C SER A 249 -3.81 8.61 -8.08
N VAL A 250 -4.26 7.54 -7.43
CA VAL A 250 -5.05 7.62 -6.19
C VAL A 250 -4.26 8.27 -5.07
N GLU A 251 -2.97 7.90 -4.88
CA GLU A 251 -2.10 8.54 -3.89
C GLU A 251 -1.98 10.06 -4.11
N ASP A 252 -1.81 10.49 -5.37
CA ASP A 252 -1.69 11.91 -5.71
C ASP A 252 -2.96 12.68 -5.33
N TRP A 253 -4.14 12.16 -5.65
CA TRP A 253 -5.41 12.77 -5.23
C TRP A 253 -5.60 12.75 -3.71
N CYS A 254 -5.25 11.66 -3.03
CA CYS A 254 -5.29 11.59 -1.58
C CYS A 254 -4.32 12.59 -0.93
N ALA A 255 -3.14 12.79 -1.52
CA ALA A 255 -2.17 13.77 -1.05
C ALA A 255 -2.71 15.20 -1.17
N LEU A 256 -3.35 15.55 -2.30
CA LEU A 256 -3.99 16.84 -2.51
C LEU A 256 -5.15 17.06 -1.51
N LEU A 257 -6.03 16.08 -1.35
CA LEU A 257 -7.13 16.15 -0.39
C LEU A 257 -6.63 16.28 1.05
N THR A 258 -5.54 15.60 1.40
CA THR A 258 -4.89 15.74 2.71
C THR A 258 -4.40 17.18 2.94
N LEU A 259 -3.79 17.80 1.93
CA LEU A 259 -3.36 19.20 2.00
C LEU A 259 -4.55 20.15 2.21
N VAL A 260 -5.62 19.97 1.45
CA VAL A 260 -6.87 20.74 1.60
C VAL A 260 -7.46 20.56 3.00
N ALA A 261 -7.51 19.32 3.51
CA ALA A 261 -8.01 19.04 4.86
C ALA A 261 -7.19 19.74 5.95
N VAL A 262 -5.86 19.79 5.81
CA VAL A 262 -4.97 20.51 6.75
C VAL A 262 -5.28 22.01 6.73
N VAL A 263 -5.44 22.62 5.57
CA VAL A 263 -5.78 24.04 5.42
C VAL A 263 -7.15 24.34 6.03
N CYS A 264 -8.15 23.51 5.75
CA CYS A 264 -9.49 23.67 6.33
C CYS A 264 -9.51 23.49 7.85
N ALA A 265 -8.69 22.60 8.40
CA ALA A 265 -8.59 22.39 9.83
C ALA A 265 -7.86 23.54 10.58
N ALA A 266 -7.02 24.31 9.88
CA ALA A 266 -6.27 25.41 10.48
C ALA A 266 -7.19 26.50 11.06
N LEU A 267 -8.28 26.85 10.36
CA LEU A 267 -9.23 27.89 10.81
C LEU A 267 -9.88 27.56 12.19
N PRO A 268 -10.55 26.41 12.36
CA PRO A 268 -11.15 26.07 13.65
C PRO A 268 -10.10 25.90 14.77
N ILE A 269 -8.91 25.40 14.46
CA ILE A 269 -7.82 25.26 15.44
C ILE A 269 -7.35 26.64 15.92
N ILE A 270 -7.10 27.58 14.99
CA ILE A 270 -6.71 28.95 15.35
C ILE A 270 -7.80 29.63 16.17
N THR A 271 -9.08 29.48 15.78
CA THR A 271 -10.20 30.04 16.51
C THR A 271 -10.29 29.47 17.94
N ALA A 272 -10.18 28.15 18.09
CA ALA A 272 -10.16 27.48 19.38
C ALA A 272 -9.00 27.95 20.25
N LEU A 273 -7.82 28.12 19.68
CA LEU A 273 -6.63 28.62 20.38
C LEU A 273 -6.83 30.06 20.87
N VAL A 274 -7.37 30.96 20.05
CA VAL A 274 -7.68 32.35 20.40
C VAL A 274 -8.72 32.40 21.54
N LEU A 275 -9.78 31.57 21.45
CA LEU A 275 -10.78 31.49 22.51
C LEU A 275 -10.19 30.96 23.82
N LEU A 276 -9.33 29.95 23.75
CA LEU A 276 -8.64 29.43 24.92
C LEU A 276 -7.75 30.48 25.58
N ILE A 277 -6.94 31.20 24.79
CA ILE A 277 -6.09 32.30 25.30
C ILE A 277 -6.96 33.39 25.98
N ARG A 278 -8.07 33.79 25.33
CA ARG A 278 -9.00 34.77 25.92
C ARG A 278 -9.64 34.28 27.23
N MET A 279 -9.99 32.98 27.28
CA MET A 279 -10.55 32.37 28.50
C MET A 279 -9.53 32.37 29.66
N LEU A 280 -8.28 32.02 29.37
CA LEU A 280 -7.20 32.01 30.34
C LEU A 280 -6.87 33.44 30.84
N ALA A 281 -6.83 34.42 29.92
CA ALA A 281 -6.63 35.84 30.29
C ALA A 281 -7.74 36.37 31.23
N ARG A 282 -9.02 36.11 30.87
CA ARG A 282 -10.16 36.48 31.75
C ARG A 282 -10.16 35.75 33.10
N GLY A 283 -9.71 34.47 33.08
CA GLY A 283 -9.55 33.70 34.32
C GLY A 283 -8.48 34.29 35.23
N LYS A 284 -7.38 34.78 34.65
CA LYS A 284 -6.31 35.48 35.40
C LYS A 284 -6.79 36.80 36.01
N GLU A 285 -7.47 37.64 35.21
CA GLU A 285 -8.07 38.91 35.71
C GLU A 285 -9.04 38.63 36.86
N LYS A 286 -9.94 37.65 36.74
CA LYS A 286 -10.85 37.29 37.86
C LYS A 286 -10.11 36.79 39.11
N LEU A 287 -9.03 36.06 38.94
CA LEU A 287 -8.21 35.60 40.07
C LEU A 287 -7.52 36.78 40.77
N GLU A 288 -6.94 37.70 40.00
CA GLU A 288 -6.26 38.88 40.54
C GLU A 288 -7.23 39.87 41.19
N ASP A 289 -8.42 40.11 40.59
CA ASP A 289 -9.37 41.13 41.07
C ASP A 289 -10.29 40.61 42.17
N ASP A 290 -10.76 39.36 42.11
CA ASP A 290 -11.78 38.85 43.03
C ASP A 290 -11.24 37.90 44.11
N VAL A 291 -10.32 37.03 43.76
CA VAL A 291 -9.89 35.93 44.65
C VAL A 291 -8.72 36.31 45.51
N VAL A 292 -7.72 36.98 44.95
CA VAL A 292 -6.50 37.38 45.68
C VAL A 292 -6.82 38.41 46.77
N PRO A 293 -7.62 39.48 46.53
CA PRO A 293 -7.98 40.42 47.56
C PRO A 293 -8.78 39.79 48.74
N LYS A 294 -9.75 38.92 48.41
CA LYS A 294 -10.53 38.19 49.43
C LYS A 294 -9.68 37.25 50.28
N LEU A 295 -8.72 36.58 49.68
CA LEU A 295 -7.78 35.71 50.40
C LEU A 295 -6.85 36.50 51.30
N VAL A 296 -6.38 37.67 50.85
CA VAL A 296 -5.54 38.58 51.66
C VAL A 296 -6.35 39.14 52.82
N GLU A 297 -7.60 39.61 52.59
CA GLU A 297 -8.49 40.12 53.61
C GLU A 297 -8.81 39.05 54.66
N ASN A 298 -9.23 37.85 54.26
CA ASN A 298 -9.48 36.75 55.19
C ASN A 298 -8.24 36.32 55.98
N THR A 299 -7.06 36.40 55.37
CA THR A 299 -5.81 36.08 56.06
C THR A 299 -5.44 37.14 57.09
N GLN A 300 -5.61 38.42 56.75
CA GLN A 300 -5.39 39.54 57.68
C GLN A 300 -6.37 39.50 58.84
N GLU A 301 -7.64 39.20 58.59
CA GLU A 301 -8.66 39.08 59.65
C GLU A 301 -8.34 37.89 60.55
N ALA A 302 -7.93 36.75 60.04
CA ALA A 302 -7.48 35.61 60.85
C ALA A 302 -6.24 35.95 61.72
N ILE A 303 -5.31 36.73 61.17
CA ILE A 303 -4.14 37.23 61.96
C ILE A 303 -4.58 38.18 63.05
N ARG A 304 -5.48 39.17 62.79
CA ARG A 304 -6.03 40.12 63.77
C ARG A 304 -6.75 39.39 64.92
N VAL A 305 -7.58 38.39 64.57
CA VAL A 305 -8.28 37.57 65.56
C VAL A 305 -7.30 36.78 66.45
N ARG A 306 -6.26 36.21 65.86
CA ARG A 306 -5.21 35.48 66.60
C ARG A 306 -4.40 36.43 67.51
N GLN A 307 -4.08 37.67 67.07
CA GLN A 307 -3.40 38.69 67.87
C GLN A 307 -4.28 39.14 69.04
N ARG A 308 -5.58 39.40 68.81
CA ARG A 308 -6.55 39.73 69.79
C ARG A 308 -6.70 38.67 70.89
N ARG A 309 -6.84 37.42 70.52
CA ARG A 309 -6.87 36.28 71.44
C ARG A 309 -5.59 36.13 72.27
N ARG A 310 -4.43 36.43 71.70
CA ARG A 310 -3.13 36.40 72.40
C ARG A 310 -3.07 37.59 73.41
N TRP A 311 -3.54 38.73 73.02
CA TRP A 311 -3.59 39.93 73.90
C TRP A 311 -4.53 39.70 75.06
N GLU A 312 -5.75 39.22 74.84
CA GLU A 312 -6.72 38.84 75.87
C GLU A 312 -6.18 37.80 76.86
N LYS A 313 -5.51 36.80 76.39
CA LYS A 313 -4.82 35.77 77.23
C LYS A 313 -3.71 36.39 78.09
N LYS A 314 -3.02 37.41 77.59
CA LYS A 314 -1.89 38.00 78.30
C LYS A 314 -2.30 39.06 79.30
N HIS A 315 -3.47 39.71 79.18
CA HIS A 315 -3.90 40.79 79.98
C HIS A 315 -5.20 40.53 80.83
N GLY A 316 -5.93 39.45 80.48
CA GLY A 316 -7.13 39.00 81.18
C GLY A 316 -6.87 38.16 82.45
N SER A 317 -5.65 38.00 82.90
CA SER A 317 -5.28 37.30 84.13
C SER A 317 -4.99 38.20 85.28
N HIS A 318 -5.38 39.50 85.21
CA HIS A 318 -5.16 40.46 86.30
C HIS A 318 -6.44 40.98 87.04
N GLU A 319 -7.57 40.29 86.76
CA GLU A 319 -8.78 40.56 87.58
C GLU A 319 -9.30 39.21 88.15
N LYS A 320 -8.68 38.71 89.19
CA LYS A 320 -9.26 37.92 90.27
C LYS A 320 -8.45 38.15 91.54
#